data_63c231696988bb65793d660b179e782b
#
_entry.id   63c231696988bb65793d660b179e782b
#
_cell.length_a   1.000
_cell.length_b   1.000
_cell.length_c   1.000
_cell.angle_alpha   90.00
_cell.angle_beta   90.00
_cell.angle_gamma   90.00
#
_symmetry.space_group_name_H-M   'P 1'
#
loop_
_entity.id
_entity.type
_entity.pdbx_description
1 polymer ?
#
loop_
_entity_poly.entity_id
_entity_poly.type
_entity_poly.pdbx_seq_one_letter_code
_entity_poly.pdbx_strand_id
1 'polypeptide(L)'
;MFNHGRHGQHDHDGRMAGRAERECDIPMSVSTDKQEIRQSPCLEESGWDLQGIVSSLRDARRDWRSRSGRLREAGGAREFPSVEEIRGIVNMLCGALFPMRLGPLDLHEDNEDAYVQLTLANAMRQLERQVFLELSYLARQRNAPCEELAHRAHHVAREFAASLPNVRRMIDTDVIAAFQGDPAARSVDEVLLSYPGVKAIIHHRLAHVLYVLDAPLVARIIAEIAHADTGIDIHPGARIGGSFFIDHGTGVVIGETTIIGERVRLYQTVTLGAKRFPATPDGALKKGLPRHPILEDDVVVYAGATVLGRITVGRASIIGGNVWLTHSVPPGSNITQASAINAEAENARKE
;
A
#
# COMPACT_ATOMS: atom_id res chain seq x y z
N MET A 1 0.04 -58.83 35.60
CA MET A 1 1.10 -59.54 36.28
C MET A 1 2.24 -58.64 36.55
N PHE A 2 2.48 -58.42 37.86
CA PHE A 2 3.71 -57.99 38.52
C PHE A 2 4.43 -56.71 38.04
N ASN A 3 4.76 -55.76 38.82
CA ASN A 3 4.81 -55.41 40.26
C ASN A 3 6.14 -54.67 40.50
N HIS A 4 6.04 -53.57 41.20
CA HIS A 4 6.92 -53.04 42.24
C HIS A 4 8.39 -52.67 42.00
N GLY A 5 8.72 -51.46 42.51
CA GLY A 5 9.85 -51.15 43.39
C GLY A 5 10.34 -49.73 43.26
N ARG A 6 9.96 -48.82 44.05
CA ARG A 6 10.41 -48.20 45.31
C ARG A 6 11.86 -47.66 45.36
N HIS A 7 11.93 -46.37 45.69
CA HIS A 7 12.85 -45.65 46.62
C HIS A 7 14.27 -45.29 46.19
N GLY A 8 14.56 -44.04 46.43
CA GLY A 8 15.88 -43.46 46.60
C GLY A 8 15.86 -41.94 46.69
N GLN A 9 15.60 -41.41 47.93
CA GLN A 9 15.94 -40.02 48.27
C GLN A 9 17.46 -39.89 48.32
N HIS A 10 18.02 -38.82 47.76
CA HIS A 10 19.25 -38.24 48.25
C HIS A 10 19.18 -36.71 48.07
N ASP A 11 19.15 -36.02 49.22
CA ASP A 11 19.48 -34.61 49.40
C ASP A 11 20.91 -34.36 48.93
N HIS A 12 21.10 -33.29 48.14
CA HIS A 12 22.35 -32.56 48.14
C HIS A 12 22.07 -31.06 47.95
N ASP A 13 22.24 -30.35 49.05
CA ASP A 13 22.48 -28.92 49.14
C ASP A 13 23.59 -28.50 48.18
N GLY A 14 23.33 -27.53 47.35
CA GLY A 14 24.28 -26.94 46.43
C GLY A 14 23.88 -25.49 46.12
N ARG A 15 24.24 -24.56 47.03
CA ARG A 15 24.19 -23.12 46.77
C ARG A 15 24.95 -22.81 45.48
N MET A 16 24.26 -22.26 44.50
CA MET A 16 24.91 -21.52 43.42
C MET A 16 24.25 -20.13 43.28
N ALA A 17 25.14 -19.16 43.28
CA ALA A 17 24.87 -17.75 43.29
C ALA A 17 23.98 -17.25 42.17
N GLY A 18 22.99 -16.43 42.52
CA GLY A 18 22.14 -15.72 41.60
C GLY A 18 22.95 -14.72 40.77
N ARG A 19 22.87 -14.93 39.44
CA ARG A 19 23.24 -13.92 38.46
C ARG A 19 21.96 -13.12 38.19
N ALA A 20 21.89 -11.92 38.73
CA ALA A 20 20.85 -10.97 38.46
C ALA A 20 20.95 -10.57 36.99
N GLU A 21 20.02 -11.02 36.18
CA GLU A 21 19.71 -10.44 34.89
C GLU A 21 19.13 -9.04 35.15
N ARG A 22 19.89 -8.04 34.79
CA ARG A 22 19.39 -6.65 34.77
C ARG A 22 18.56 -6.51 33.48
N GLU A 23 17.25 -6.62 33.60
CA GLU A 23 16.31 -6.07 32.60
C GLU A 23 16.57 -4.57 32.51
N CYS A 24 17.02 -4.11 31.35
CA CYS A 24 17.03 -2.71 31.00
C CYS A 24 15.60 -2.29 30.65
N ASP A 25 14.81 -1.93 31.63
CA ASP A 25 13.59 -1.15 31.42
C ASP A 25 13.95 0.20 30.81
N ILE A 26 13.74 0.38 29.53
CA ILE A 26 13.78 1.69 28.87
C ILE A 26 12.41 2.33 29.13
N PRO A 27 12.30 3.38 29.93
CA PRO A 27 11.03 4.08 30.12
C PRO A 27 10.66 4.82 28.84
N MET A 28 9.64 4.36 28.14
CA MET A 28 9.00 5.03 27.01
C MET A 28 8.09 6.17 27.49
N SER A 29 8.65 7.17 28.14
CA SER A 29 8.00 8.47 28.34
C SER A 29 8.93 9.56 27.84
N VAL A 30 8.65 10.08 26.64
CA VAL A 30 9.33 11.28 26.14
C VAL A 30 8.81 12.47 26.93
N SER A 31 9.52 12.86 27.98
CA SER A 31 9.30 14.13 28.68
C SER A 31 9.55 15.28 27.68
N THR A 32 8.58 16.16 27.54
CA THR A 32 8.67 17.36 26.71
C THR A 32 9.37 18.53 27.38
N ASP A 33 10.00 18.32 28.52
CA ASP A 33 10.66 19.39 29.24
C ASP A 33 12.04 19.69 28.64
N LYS A 34 12.17 20.88 28.04
CA LYS A 34 13.39 21.35 27.37
C LYS A 34 14.62 21.43 28.26
N GLN A 35 14.45 21.35 29.61
CA GLN A 35 15.53 21.38 30.58
C GLN A 35 16.14 20.00 30.84
N GLU A 36 15.35 18.90 30.78
CA GLU A 36 15.86 17.53 31.01
C GLU A 36 16.70 16.99 29.85
N ILE A 37 16.45 17.45 28.61
CA ILE A 37 17.24 17.03 27.45
C ILE A 37 18.70 17.52 27.51
N ARG A 38 18.99 18.55 28.30
CA ARG A 38 20.35 19.13 28.46
C ARG A 38 21.25 18.36 29.41
N GLN A 39 20.74 17.40 30.19
CA GLN A 39 21.48 16.73 31.27
C GLN A 39 21.46 15.19 31.16
N SER A 40 21.25 14.60 30.00
CA SER A 40 21.41 13.14 29.83
C SER A 40 22.91 12.79 29.77
N PRO A 41 23.46 12.10 30.76
CA PRO A 41 24.89 11.74 30.81
C PRO A 41 25.35 10.85 29.62
N CYS A 42 24.43 10.16 28.96
CA CYS A 42 24.70 9.28 27.80
C CYS A 42 25.13 10.01 26.53
N LEU A 43 25.05 11.34 26.46
CA LEU A 43 25.39 12.08 25.23
C LEU A 43 26.89 12.50 25.21
N GLU A 44 27.58 12.51 26.32
CA GLU A 44 29.01 12.91 26.43
C GLU A 44 29.97 11.75 26.18
N GLU A 45 29.55 10.49 26.32
CA GLU A 45 30.45 9.32 26.16
C GLU A 45 30.57 8.79 24.74
N SER A 46 29.77 9.28 23.78
CA SER A 46 29.72 8.71 22.43
C SER A 46 30.88 9.10 21.49
N GLY A 47 31.66 10.12 21.87
CA GLY A 47 32.73 10.67 21.01
C GLY A 47 32.24 11.33 19.72
N TRP A 48 30.92 11.43 19.51
CA TRP A 48 30.33 12.06 18.35
C TRP A 48 30.01 13.53 18.58
N ASP A 49 30.36 14.42 17.65
CA ASP A 49 29.92 15.82 17.67
C ASP A 49 28.42 15.94 17.30
N LEU A 50 27.55 15.49 18.17
CA LEU A 50 26.09 15.57 17.97
C LEU A 50 25.59 17.00 17.85
N GLN A 51 26.22 17.95 18.55
CA GLN A 51 25.84 19.37 18.48
C GLN A 51 26.17 19.97 17.12
N GLY A 52 27.35 19.71 16.57
CA GLY A 52 27.74 20.12 15.24
C GLY A 52 26.85 19.48 14.16
N ILE A 53 26.57 18.17 14.29
CA ILE A 53 25.66 17.45 13.38
C ILE A 53 24.25 18.08 13.43
N VAL A 54 23.66 18.32 14.60
CA VAL A 54 22.33 18.92 14.74
C VAL A 54 22.29 20.33 14.17
N SER A 55 23.37 21.13 14.35
CA SER A 55 23.47 22.47 13.76
C SER A 55 23.47 22.39 12.23
N SER A 56 24.33 21.54 11.65
CA SER A 56 24.42 21.35 10.21
C SER A 56 23.10 20.85 9.60
N LEU A 57 22.40 19.93 10.28
CA LEU A 57 21.09 19.47 9.87
C LEU A 57 20.02 20.56 9.97
N ARG A 58 20.15 21.48 10.94
CA ARG A 58 19.26 22.66 11.07
C ARG A 58 19.44 23.58 9.86
N ASP A 59 20.66 23.84 9.45
CA ASP A 59 20.94 24.69 8.29
C ASP A 59 20.45 24.05 6.99
N ALA A 60 20.69 22.75 6.79
CA ALA A 60 20.13 22.02 5.66
C ALA A 60 18.59 22.08 5.62
N ARG A 61 17.90 21.98 6.77
CA ARG A 61 16.44 22.14 6.85
C ARG A 61 15.99 23.56 6.51
N ARG A 62 16.75 24.58 6.92
CA ARG A 62 16.46 25.99 6.55
C ARG A 62 16.60 26.21 5.06
N ASP A 63 17.69 25.75 4.47
CA ASP A 63 17.93 25.83 3.02
C ASP A 63 16.86 25.14 2.22
N TRP A 64 16.46 23.92 2.63
CA TRP A 64 15.36 23.20 2.00
C TRP A 64 14.05 23.99 2.04
N ARG A 65 13.71 24.56 3.18
CA ARG A 65 12.49 25.37 3.34
C ARG A 65 12.52 26.62 2.49
N SER A 66 13.67 27.31 2.38
CA SER A 66 13.83 28.51 1.57
C SER A 66 13.67 28.24 0.07
N ARG A 67 14.30 27.19 -0.45
CA ARG A 67 14.29 26.82 -1.88
C ARG A 67 12.93 26.27 -2.34
N SER A 68 12.20 25.61 -1.48
CA SER A 68 10.93 24.97 -1.84
C SER A 68 9.71 25.88 -1.72
N GLY A 69 9.88 27.19 -1.46
CA GLY A 69 8.77 28.12 -1.22
C GLY A 69 7.94 27.81 0.04
N ARG A 70 8.42 26.89 0.89
CA ARG A 70 7.74 26.39 2.09
C ARG A 70 8.04 27.22 3.33
N LEU A 71 8.40 28.49 3.15
CA LEU A 71 8.69 29.47 4.20
C LEU A 71 7.46 29.92 4.98
N ARG A 72 6.52 29.04 5.33
CA ARG A 72 5.51 29.40 6.32
C ARG A 72 5.72 28.57 7.56
N GLU A 73 5.84 29.31 8.65
CA GLU A 73 6.04 28.92 10.03
C GLU A 73 5.34 27.61 10.38
N ALA A 74 6.11 26.54 10.45
CA ALA A 74 5.66 25.32 11.09
C ALA A 74 5.60 25.56 12.59
N GLY A 75 4.48 26.00 13.08
CA GLY A 75 4.19 26.08 14.52
C GLY A 75 3.93 24.72 15.08
N GLY A 76 4.98 23.99 15.41
CA GLY A 76 4.98 23.04 16.50
C GLY A 76 4.48 21.61 16.33
N ALA A 77 3.55 21.24 15.43
CA ALA A 77 3.04 19.89 15.32
C ALA A 77 3.37 19.23 13.96
N ARG A 78 3.36 17.89 13.91
CA ARG A 78 3.49 17.15 12.64
C ARG A 78 2.30 17.48 11.74
N GLU A 79 2.57 18.04 10.57
CA GLU A 79 1.57 18.64 9.69
C GLU A 79 1.26 17.79 8.45
N PHE A 80 1.71 16.53 8.43
CA PHE A 80 1.57 15.62 7.29
C PHE A 80 0.99 14.27 7.75
N PRO A 81 0.28 13.56 6.85
CA PRO A 81 -0.10 12.18 7.12
C PRO A 81 1.09 11.30 7.50
N SER A 82 0.88 10.37 8.41
CA SER A 82 1.90 9.45 8.88
C SER A 82 1.82 8.12 8.16
N VAL A 83 2.91 7.70 7.54
CA VAL A 83 3.00 6.38 6.91
C VAL A 83 2.71 5.26 7.91
N GLU A 84 3.25 5.37 9.13
CA GLU A 84 3.07 4.36 10.17
C GLU A 84 1.62 4.30 10.70
N GLU A 85 1.01 5.46 10.95
CA GLU A 85 -0.41 5.50 11.35
C GLU A 85 -1.32 4.95 10.25
N ILE A 86 -1.04 5.28 8.98
CA ILE A 86 -1.81 4.75 7.83
C ILE A 86 -1.62 3.24 7.71
N ARG A 87 -0.42 2.70 7.92
CA ARG A 87 -0.19 1.24 7.99
C ARG A 87 -1.05 0.59 9.07
N GLY A 88 -1.10 1.20 10.25
CA GLY A 88 -1.96 0.74 11.35
C GLY A 88 -3.46 0.76 10.97
N ILE A 89 -3.92 1.83 10.30
CA ILE A 89 -5.30 1.94 9.81
C ILE A 89 -5.62 0.81 8.82
N VAL A 90 -4.75 0.57 7.84
CA VAL A 90 -4.96 -0.49 6.84
C VAL A 90 -5.01 -1.87 7.50
N ASN A 91 -4.14 -2.15 8.47
CA ASN A 91 -4.16 -3.40 9.22
C ASN A 91 -5.49 -3.58 9.98
N MET A 92 -5.98 -2.53 10.64
CA MET A 92 -7.30 -2.55 11.29
C MET A 92 -8.43 -2.81 10.29
N LEU A 93 -8.39 -2.17 9.11
CA LEU A 93 -9.38 -2.38 8.05
C LEU A 93 -9.35 -3.81 7.52
N CYS A 94 -8.18 -4.38 7.27
CA CYS A 94 -8.04 -5.78 6.86
C CYS A 94 -8.63 -6.73 7.92
N GLY A 95 -8.33 -6.50 9.21
CA GLY A 95 -8.92 -7.27 10.30
C GLY A 95 -10.42 -7.14 10.38
N ALA A 96 -10.98 -5.94 10.19
CA ALA A 96 -12.42 -5.72 10.20
C ALA A 96 -13.14 -6.30 8.97
N LEU A 97 -12.48 -6.29 7.80
CA LEU A 97 -13.03 -6.88 6.57
C LEU A 97 -13.00 -8.42 6.59
N PHE A 98 -12.01 -9.02 7.25
CA PHE A 98 -11.83 -10.47 7.33
C PHE A 98 -11.54 -10.90 8.78
N PRO A 99 -12.50 -10.70 9.72
CA PRO A 99 -12.22 -10.80 11.15
C PRO A 99 -11.73 -12.18 11.56
N MET A 100 -12.36 -13.25 11.10
CA MET A 100 -11.97 -14.63 11.42
C MET A 100 -10.71 -15.12 10.73
N ARG A 101 -10.05 -14.30 9.89
CA ARG A 101 -8.83 -14.66 9.14
C ARG A 101 -7.67 -13.71 9.40
N LEU A 102 -7.95 -12.40 9.47
CA LEU A 102 -6.95 -11.35 9.64
C LEU A 102 -7.12 -10.58 10.97
N GLY A 103 -8.10 -10.96 11.78
CA GLY A 103 -8.34 -10.45 13.12
C GLY A 103 -7.49 -11.15 14.19
N PRO A 104 -7.70 -10.83 15.48
CA PRO A 104 -6.98 -11.44 16.59
C PRO A 104 -7.33 -12.92 16.77
N LEU A 105 -6.40 -13.68 17.38
CA LEU A 105 -6.53 -15.13 17.52
C LEU A 105 -7.64 -15.61 18.47
N ASP A 106 -8.06 -14.76 19.40
CA ASP A 106 -9.11 -15.01 20.40
C ASP A 106 -10.49 -14.60 19.92
N LEU A 107 -10.64 -14.30 18.62
CA LEU A 107 -11.92 -13.93 18.03
C LEU A 107 -12.79 -15.18 17.80
N HIS A 108 -14.07 -15.09 18.17
CA HIS A 108 -15.10 -16.09 18.00
C HIS A 108 -16.36 -15.46 17.40
N GLU A 109 -17.26 -16.27 16.85
CA GLU A 109 -18.51 -15.80 16.24
C GLU A 109 -19.31 -14.88 17.17
N ASP A 110 -19.32 -15.17 18.48
CA ASP A 110 -20.09 -14.41 19.48
C ASP A 110 -19.59 -12.98 19.69
N ASN A 111 -18.30 -12.71 19.44
CA ASN A 111 -17.67 -11.39 19.66
C ASN A 111 -17.22 -10.72 18.36
N GLU A 112 -17.42 -11.35 17.20
CA GLU A 112 -16.99 -10.87 15.88
C GLU A 112 -17.57 -9.48 15.56
N ASP A 113 -18.88 -9.29 15.68
CA ASP A 113 -19.54 -8.02 15.38
C ASP A 113 -19.05 -6.89 16.31
N ALA A 114 -18.86 -7.18 17.59
CA ALA A 114 -18.33 -6.21 18.56
C ALA A 114 -16.89 -5.80 18.22
N TYR A 115 -16.06 -6.76 17.83
CA TYR A 115 -14.70 -6.50 17.35
C TYR A 115 -14.71 -5.64 16.08
N VAL A 116 -15.52 -5.99 15.08
CA VAL A 116 -15.63 -5.23 13.82
C VAL A 116 -16.07 -3.81 14.10
N GLN A 117 -17.11 -3.61 14.92
CA GLN A 117 -17.61 -2.29 15.28
C GLN A 117 -16.54 -1.43 15.95
N LEU A 118 -15.86 -1.96 16.96
CA LEU A 118 -14.83 -1.24 17.70
C LEU A 118 -13.63 -0.89 16.82
N THR A 119 -13.19 -1.85 16.01
CA THR A 119 -12.05 -1.71 15.10
C THR A 119 -12.33 -0.68 14.01
N LEU A 120 -13.51 -0.73 13.38
CA LEU A 120 -13.94 0.27 12.39
C LEU A 120 -14.04 1.67 13.02
N ALA A 121 -14.66 1.80 14.21
CA ALA A 121 -14.75 3.08 14.88
C ALA A 121 -13.38 3.69 15.17
N ASN A 122 -12.40 2.87 15.53
CA ASN A 122 -11.01 3.32 15.76
C ASN A 122 -10.31 3.68 14.44
N ALA A 123 -10.39 2.81 13.43
CA ALA A 123 -9.79 3.04 12.11
C ALA A 123 -10.34 4.33 11.47
N MET A 124 -11.66 4.56 11.54
CA MET A 124 -12.27 5.76 10.94
C MET A 124 -11.86 7.05 11.64
N ARG A 125 -11.77 7.07 12.97
CA ARG A 125 -11.24 8.25 13.70
C ARG A 125 -9.80 8.57 13.30
N GLN A 126 -8.96 7.55 13.19
CA GLN A 126 -7.57 7.75 12.76
C GLN A 126 -7.48 8.17 11.30
N LEU A 127 -8.27 7.58 10.40
CA LEU A 127 -8.33 7.95 8.99
C LEU A 127 -8.78 9.41 8.81
N GLU A 128 -9.84 9.83 9.49
CA GLU A 128 -10.33 11.22 9.47
C GLU A 128 -9.21 12.19 9.82
N ARG A 129 -8.41 11.89 10.85
CA ARG A 129 -7.23 12.68 11.22
C ARG A 129 -6.18 12.75 10.10
N GLN A 130 -5.86 11.62 9.44
CA GLN A 130 -4.88 11.59 8.35
C GLN A 130 -5.39 12.38 7.13
N VAL A 131 -6.66 12.26 6.78
CA VAL A 131 -7.29 13.04 5.72
C VAL A 131 -7.30 14.53 6.07
N PHE A 132 -7.60 14.90 7.31
CA PHE A 132 -7.52 16.29 7.76
C PHE A 132 -6.10 16.88 7.61
N LEU A 133 -5.06 16.11 7.93
CA LEU A 133 -3.67 16.54 7.74
C LEU A 133 -3.34 16.74 6.26
N GLU A 134 -3.81 15.87 5.37
CA GLU A 134 -3.66 16.04 3.92
C GLU A 134 -4.36 17.30 3.41
N LEU A 135 -5.64 17.47 3.75
CA LEU A 135 -6.43 18.63 3.33
C LEU A 135 -5.80 19.95 3.83
N SER A 136 -5.33 19.96 5.07
CA SER A 136 -4.64 21.10 5.67
C SER A 136 -3.34 21.42 4.94
N TYR A 137 -2.58 20.40 4.54
CA TYR A 137 -1.38 20.58 3.72
C TYR A 137 -1.70 21.19 2.35
N LEU A 138 -2.70 20.65 1.66
CA LEU A 138 -3.12 21.14 0.35
C LEU A 138 -3.67 22.59 0.41
N ALA A 139 -4.44 22.91 1.44
CA ALA A 139 -4.95 24.27 1.65
C ALA A 139 -3.81 25.28 1.84
N ARG A 140 -2.80 24.93 2.64
CA ARG A 140 -1.59 25.76 2.82
C ARG A 140 -0.84 25.97 1.52
N GLN A 141 -0.69 24.94 0.69
CA GLN A 141 -0.01 25.07 -0.61
C GLN A 141 -0.74 26.01 -1.57
N ARG A 142 -2.07 26.01 -1.54
CA ARG A 142 -2.93 26.79 -2.44
C ARG A 142 -3.30 28.17 -1.88
N ASN A 143 -2.83 28.54 -0.67
CA ASN A 143 -3.31 29.70 0.09
C ASN A 143 -4.84 29.72 0.22
N ALA A 144 -5.48 28.56 0.33
CA ALA A 144 -6.92 28.43 0.46
C ALA A 144 -7.35 28.56 1.93
N PRO A 145 -8.61 28.99 2.20
CA PRO A 145 -9.15 29.04 3.56
C PRO A 145 -9.11 27.67 4.23
N CYS A 146 -8.84 27.66 5.53
CA CYS A 146 -8.86 26.43 6.34
C CYS A 146 -10.23 26.14 6.96
N GLU A 147 -11.21 27.00 6.70
CA GLU A 147 -12.59 26.83 7.15
C GLU A 147 -13.17 25.57 6.48
N GLU A 148 -13.92 24.76 7.23
CA GLU A 148 -14.56 23.52 6.76
C GLU A 148 -13.66 22.31 6.51
N LEU A 149 -12.33 22.38 6.67
CA LEU A 149 -11.46 21.21 6.43
C LEU A 149 -11.81 20.02 7.33
N ALA A 150 -12.24 20.27 8.57
CA ALA A 150 -12.69 19.22 9.49
C ALA A 150 -13.97 18.54 8.99
N HIS A 151 -14.95 19.33 8.52
CA HIS A 151 -16.18 18.79 7.94
C HIS A 151 -15.91 17.98 6.67
N ARG A 152 -14.99 18.44 5.84
CA ARG A 152 -14.58 17.71 4.64
C ARG A 152 -13.87 16.41 4.97
N ALA A 153 -12.94 16.41 5.95
CA ALA A 153 -12.28 15.20 6.41
C ALA A 153 -13.27 14.18 6.97
N HIS A 154 -14.22 14.66 7.79
CA HIS A 154 -15.31 13.83 8.31
C HIS A 154 -16.17 13.25 7.19
N HIS A 155 -16.53 14.05 6.19
CA HIS A 155 -17.29 13.59 5.02
C HIS A 155 -16.55 12.48 4.28
N VAL A 156 -15.26 12.66 3.98
CA VAL A 156 -14.43 11.64 3.32
C VAL A 156 -14.39 10.35 4.12
N ALA A 157 -14.16 10.42 5.44
CA ALA A 157 -14.12 9.23 6.30
C ALA A 157 -15.48 8.50 6.34
N ARG A 158 -16.59 9.25 6.36
CA ARG A 158 -17.96 8.69 6.34
C ARG A 158 -18.25 7.98 5.01
N GLU A 159 -17.99 8.62 3.88
CA GLU A 159 -18.23 8.02 2.55
C GLU A 159 -17.32 6.81 2.32
N PHE A 160 -16.08 6.88 2.78
CA PHE A 160 -15.19 5.74 2.78
C PHE A 160 -15.75 4.57 3.60
N ALA A 161 -16.19 4.82 4.83
CA ALA A 161 -16.81 3.79 5.67
C ALA A 161 -18.05 3.16 5.01
N ALA A 162 -18.90 3.97 4.40
CA ALA A 162 -20.08 3.51 3.67
C ALA A 162 -19.74 2.63 2.46
N SER A 163 -18.55 2.80 1.88
CA SER A 163 -18.09 2.00 0.73
C SER A 163 -17.56 0.61 1.11
N LEU A 164 -17.15 0.39 2.38
CA LEU A 164 -16.47 -0.84 2.81
C LEU A 164 -17.23 -2.14 2.50
N PRO A 165 -18.56 -2.23 2.63
CA PRO A 165 -19.28 -3.44 2.24
C PRO A 165 -19.15 -3.76 0.75
N ASN A 166 -19.05 -2.75 -0.12
CA ASN A 166 -18.82 -2.95 -1.54
C ASN A 166 -17.38 -3.35 -1.83
N VAL A 167 -16.42 -2.70 -1.17
CA VAL A 167 -14.99 -3.05 -1.24
C VAL A 167 -14.80 -4.51 -0.86
N ARG A 168 -15.44 -4.98 0.24
CA ARG A 168 -15.38 -6.38 0.68
C ARG A 168 -15.89 -7.32 -0.41
N ARG A 169 -17.06 -7.06 -0.99
CA ARG A 169 -17.60 -7.90 -2.08
C ARG A 169 -16.68 -7.96 -3.29
N MET A 170 -16.05 -6.85 -3.66
CA MET A 170 -15.07 -6.83 -4.74
C MET A 170 -13.85 -7.70 -4.42
N ILE A 171 -13.29 -7.57 -3.21
CA ILE A 171 -12.16 -8.40 -2.76
C ILE A 171 -12.54 -9.88 -2.76
N ASP A 172 -13.74 -10.24 -2.34
CA ASP A 172 -14.21 -11.64 -2.37
C ASP A 172 -14.17 -12.21 -3.79
N THR A 173 -14.55 -11.42 -4.82
CA THR A 173 -14.43 -11.85 -6.21
C THR A 173 -12.98 -12.04 -6.66
N ASP A 174 -12.07 -11.17 -6.18
CA ASP A 174 -10.64 -11.24 -6.51
C ASP A 174 -9.98 -12.48 -5.87
N VAL A 175 -10.30 -12.76 -4.61
CA VAL A 175 -9.82 -13.97 -3.90
C VAL A 175 -10.31 -15.25 -4.57
N ILE A 176 -11.57 -15.30 -4.97
CA ILE A 176 -12.14 -16.46 -5.69
C ILE A 176 -11.47 -16.62 -7.06
N ALA A 177 -11.23 -15.53 -7.79
CA ALA A 177 -10.54 -15.59 -9.08
C ALA A 177 -9.10 -16.11 -8.93
N ALA A 178 -8.39 -15.71 -7.88
CA ALA A 178 -7.06 -16.21 -7.58
C ALA A 178 -7.07 -17.71 -7.24
N PHE A 179 -8.02 -18.14 -6.39
CA PHE A 179 -8.19 -19.56 -6.06
C PHE A 179 -8.50 -20.43 -7.28
N GLN A 180 -9.40 -19.97 -8.15
CA GLN A 180 -9.76 -20.69 -9.38
C GLN A 180 -8.67 -20.62 -10.44
N GLY A 181 -7.86 -19.58 -10.43
CA GLY A 181 -6.85 -19.29 -11.43
C GLY A 181 -5.51 -19.98 -11.19
N ASP A 182 -5.22 -20.40 -9.97
CA ASP A 182 -3.98 -21.08 -9.59
C ASP A 182 -4.26 -22.54 -9.23
N PRO A 183 -3.79 -23.51 -10.06
CA PRO A 183 -3.97 -24.94 -9.77
C PRO A 183 -3.20 -25.40 -8.50
N ALA A 184 -2.26 -24.63 -7.97
CA ALA A 184 -1.54 -24.94 -6.75
C ALA A 184 -2.28 -24.52 -5.48
N ALA A 185 -3.28 -23.64 -5.58
CA ALA A 185 -4.06 -23.17 -4.45
C ALA A 185 -4.93 -24.27 -3.84
N ARG A 186 -4.79 -24.52 -2.55
CA ARG A 186 -5.52 -25.60 -1.84
C ARG A 186 -6.81 -25.13 -1.21
N SER A 187 -6.91 -23.85 -0.87
CA SER A 187 -8.09 -23.25 -0.27
C SER A 187 -8.17 -21.74 -0.52
N VAL A 188 -9.37 -21.19 -0.40
CA VAL A 188 -9.61 -19.75 -0.45
C VAL A 188 -8.89 -19.01 0.71
N ASP A 189 -8.82 -19.66 1.88
CA ASP A 189 -8.12 -19.11 3.03
C ASP A 189 -6.60 -19.02 2.79
N GLU A 190 -5.98 -20.03 2.17
CA GLU A 190 -4.58 -19.99 1.77
C GLU A 190 -4.29 -18.77 0.86
N VAL A 191 -5.13 -18.56 -0.13
CA VAL A 191 -5.03 -17.43 -1.06
C VAL A 191 -5.12 -16.09 -0.33
N LEU A 192 -6.12 -15.94 0.54
CA LEU A 192 -6.32 -14.71 1.30
C LEU A 192 -5.14 -14.42 2.24
N LEU A 193 -4.59 -15.44 2.88
CA LEU A 193 -3.56 -15.29 3.92
C LEU A 193 -2.15 -15.13 3.35
N SER A 194 -1.86 -15.69 2.16
CA SER A 194 -0.47 -15.84 1.70
C SER A 194 -0.15 -15.19 0.35
N TYR A 195 -1.14 -14.92 -0.51
CA TYR A 195 -0.85 -14.43 -1.85
C TYR A 195 -0.53 -12.93 -1.88
N PRO A 196 0.67 -12.54 -2.37
CA PRO A 196 1.04 -11.12 -2.44
C PRO A 196 0.13 -10.32 -3.39
N GLY A 197 -0.37 -10.93 -4.47
CA GLY A 197 -1.33 -10.33 -5.38
C GLY A 197 -2.64 -9.95 -4.68
N VAL A 198 -3.13 -10.81 -3.79
CA VAL A 198 -4.35 -10.54 -2.99
C VAL A 198 -4.09 -9.41 -1.99
N LYS A 199 -2.96 -9.41 -1.30
CA LYS A 199 -2.58 -8.31 -0.41
C LYS A 199 -2.53 -6.98 -1.16
N ALA A 200 -1.91 -6.95 -2.33
CA ALA A 200 -1.80 -5.74 -3.15
C ALA A 200 -3.17 -5.23 -3.61
N ILE A 201 -4.08 -6.12 -4.04
CA ILE A 201 -5.40 -5.70 -4.50
C ILE A 201 -6.31 -5.23 -3.35
N ILE A 202 -6.22 -5.83 -2.16
CA ILE A 202 -6.91 -5.32 -0.97
C ILE A 202 -6.52 -3.87 -0.71
N HIS A 203 -5.22 -3.57 -0.67
CA HIS A 203 -4.73 -2.21 -0.47
C HIS A 203 -5.18 -1.27 -1.60
N HIS A 204 -5.11 -1.73 -2.85
CA HIS A 204 -5.58 -0.94 -3.99
C HIS A 204 -7.06 -0.60 -3.89
N ARG A 205 -7.94 -1.57 -3.57
CA ARG A 205 -9.38 -1.34 -3.42
C ARG A 205 -9.68 -0.25 -2.37
N LEU A 206 -8.99 -0.31 -1.23
CA LEU A 206 -9.09 0.71 -0.17
C LEU A 206 -8.54 2.07 -0.64
N ALA A 207 -7.35 2.08 -1.23
CA ALA A 207 -6.69 3.29 -1.72
C ALA A 207 -7.48 3.98 -2.84
N HIS A 208 -8.06 3.21 -3.76
CA HIS A 208 -8.85 3.74 -4.88
C HIS A 208 -10.06 4.53 -4.41
N VAL A 209 -10.78 4.04 -3.39
CA VAL A 209 -11.92 4.79 -2.81
C VAL A 209 -11.46 6.14 -2.26
N LEU A 210 -10.37 6.18 -1.50
CA LEU A 210 -9.82 7.43 -0.97
C LEU A 210 -9.33 8.37 -2.07
N TYR A 211 -8.74 7.83 -3.14
CA TYR A 211 -8.32 8.60 -4.30
C TYR A 211 -9.52 9.28 -4.99
N VAL A 212 -10.61 8.55 -5.17
CA VAL A 212 -11.87 9.07 -5.75
C VAL A 212 -12.52 10.11 -4.84
N LEU A 213 -12.39 9.96 -3.52
CA LEU A 213 -12.88 10.91 -2.52
C LEU A 213 -11.97 12.14 -2.32
N ASP A 214 -10.99 12.36 -3.20
CA ASP A 214 -10.06 13.50 -3.18
C ASP A 214 -9.15 13.54 -1.94
N ALA A 215 -8.69 12.35 -1.51
CA ALA A 215 -7.61 12.16 -0.54
C ALA A 215 -6.41 11.42 -1.20
N PRO A 216 -5.79 12.01 -2.25
CA PRO A 216 -4.81 11.31 -3.08
C PRO A 216 -3.49 10.99 -2.38
N LEU A 217 -3.06 11.79 -1.39
CA LEU A 217 -1.82 11.52 -0.66
C LEU A 217 -1.97 10.33 0.29
N VAL A 218 -3.06 10.26 1.06
CA VAL A 218 -3.36 9.10 1.92
C VAL A 218 -3.52 7.85 1.04
N ALA A 219 -4.24 7.94 -0.07
CA ALA A 219 -4.38 6.85 -1.04
C ALA A 219 -3.02 6.39 -1.59
N ARG A 220 -2.13 7.33 -1.95
CA ARG A 220 -0.79 7.00 -2.44
C ARG A 220 0.06 6.32 -1.38
N ILE A 221 0.00 6.76 -0.13
CA ILE A 221 0.72 6.12 0.98
C ILE A 221 0.26 4.66 1.15
N ILE A 222 -1.05 4.38 1.07
CA ILE A 222 -1.56 3.00 1.12
C ILE A 222 -1.00 2.16 -0.03
N ALA A 223 -0.96 2.70 -1.25
CA ALA A 223 -0.40 2.01 -2.42
C ALA A 223 1.10 1.72 -2.24
N GLU A 224 1.88 2.67 -1.73
CA GLU A 224 3.32 2.47 -1.48
C GLU A 224 3.62 1.48 -0.35
N ILE A 225 2.73 1.38 0.65
CA ILE A 225 2.81 0.33 1.67
C ILE A 225 2.68 -1.05 1.03
N ALA A 226 1.70 -1.23 0.14
CA ALA A 226 1.52 -2.49 -0.58
C ALA A 226 2.72 -2.79 -1.50
N HIS A 227 3.19 -1.78 -2.24
CA HIS A 227 4.36 -1.90 -3.12
C HIS A 227 5.60 -2.36 -2.34
N ALA A 228 5.89 -1.74 -1.21
CA ALA A 228 7.02 -2.11 -0.36
C ALA A 228 6.91 -3.56 0.17
N ASP A 229 5.70 -4.00 0.50
CA ASP A 229 5.46 -5.32 1.11
C ASP A 229 5.39 -6.45 0.07
N THR A 230 5.04 -6.16 -1.20
CA THR A 230 4.72 -7.18 -2.21
C THR A 230 5.54 -7.11 -3.49
N GLY A 231 6.22 -5.98 -3.74
CA GLY A 231 6.86 -5.69 -5.02
C GLY A 231 5.87 -5.42 -6.16
N ILE A 232 4.59 -5.14 -5.85
CA ILE A 232 3.51 -4.85 -6.82
C ILE A 232 3.13 -3.37 -6.68
N ASP A 233 3.40 -2.57 -7.72
CA ASP A 233 3.09 -1.13 -7.78
C ASP A 233 1.76 -0.90 -8.52
N ILE A 234 0.69 -0.59 -7.79
CA ILE A 234 -0.60 -0.21 -8.36
C ILE A 234 -0.92 1.23 -7.96
N HIS A 235 -0.95 2.14 -8.93
CA HIS A 235 -1.36 3.51 -8.64
C HIS A 235 -2.84 3.55 -8.20
N PRO A 236 -3.19 4.27 -7.11
CA PRO A 236 -4.56 4.29 -6.59
C PRO A 236 -5.60 4.86 -7.57
N GLY A 237 -5.17 5.62 -8.58
CA GLY A 237 -6.02 6.13 -9.65
C GLY A 237 -6.42 5.10 -10.71
N ALA A 238 -5.76 3.93 -10.77
CA ALA A 238 -6.13 2.86 -11.70
C ALA A 238 -7.54 2.35 -11.40
N ARG A 239 -8.33 2.10 -12.45
CA ARG A 239 -9.67 1.53 -12.34
C ARG A 239 -9.62 0.06 -12.68
N ILE A 240 -9.96 -0.81 -11.73
CA ILE A 240 -9.83 -2.26 -11.85
C ILE A 240 -11.18 -2.92 -11.55
N GLY A 241 -11.71 -3.67 -12.51
CA GLY A 241 -12.93 -4.46 -12.38
C GLY A 241 -12.82 -5.59 -11.36
N GLY A 242 -13.89 -6.36 -11.19
CA GLY A 242 -13.94 -7.50 -10.28
C GLY A 242 -13.24 -8.73 -10.83
N SER A 243 -13.02 -9.72 -9.95
CA SER A 243 -12.36 -10.98 -10.29
C SER A 243 -10.97 -10.78 -10.90
N PHE A 244 -10.25 -9.77 -10.44
CA PHE A 244 -8.91 -9.46 -10.89
C PHE A 244 -7.88 -10.33 -10.17
N PHE A 245 -6.98 -10.95 -10.90
CA PHE A 245 -5.96 -11.84 -10.33
C PHE A 245 -4.55 -11.45 -10.80
N ILE A 246 -3.65 -11.20 -9.85
CA ILE A 246 -2.20 -11.08 -10.08
C ILE A 246 -1.54 -12.34 -9.55
N ASP A 247 -0.98 -13.14 -10.44
CA ASP A 247 -0.24 -14.35 -10.11
C ASP A 247 1.25 -14.04 -9.92
N HIS A 248 1.86 -14.54 -8.83
CA HIS A 248 3.21 -14.20 -8.35
C HIS A 248 3.37 -12.70 -8.04
N GLY A 249 3.29 -11.85 -9.02
CA GLY A 249 3.10 -10.42 -8.92
C GLY A 249 4.37 -9.57 -8.80
N THR A 250 5.50 -10.10 -8.37
CA THR A 250 6.73 -9.32 -8.20
C THR A 250 7.06 -8.51 -9.46
N GLY A 251 7.24 -7.20 -9.31
CA GLY A 251 7.60 -6.29 -10.39
C GLY A 251 6.44 -5.90 -11.33
N VAL A 252 5.19 -6.20 -10.97
CA VAL A 252 4.01 -5.66 -11.68
C VAL A 252 3.92 -4.16 -11.43
N VAL A 253 3.68 -3.38 -12.50
CA VAL A 253 3.45 -1.94 -12.44
C VAL A 253 2.16 -1.59 -13.18
N ILE A 254 1.21 -0.95 -12.49
CA ILE A 254 -0.08 -0.49 -13.04
C ILE A 254 -0.19 1.02 -12.86
N GLY A 255 -0.10 1.77 -13.96
CA GLY A 255 -0.07 3.23 -13.96
C GLY A 255 -1.43 3.88 -13.68
N GLU A 256 -1.40 5.16 -13.27
CA GLU A 256 -2.52 5.97 -12.77
C GLU A 256 -3.80 5.91 -13.58
N THR A 257 -3.72 6.00 -14.90
CA THR A 257 -4.91 6.10 -15.77
C THR A 257 -5.25 4.79 -16.47
N THR A 258 -4.70 3.67 -15.98
CA THR A 258 -5.04 2.32 -16.48
C THR A 258 -6.50 2.01 -16.20
N ILE A 259 -7.14 1.35 -17.15
CA ILE A 259 -8.49 0.80 -17.00
C ILE A 259 -8.38 -0.70 -17.24
N ILE A 260 -8.83 -1.50 -16.29
CA ILE A 260 -8.84 -2.95 -16.33
C ILE A 260 -10.28 -3.42 -16.16
N GLY A 261 -10.77 -4.22 -17.09
CA GLY A 261 -12.10 -4.84 -17.05
C GLY A 261 -12.19 -5.96 -16.00
N GLU A 262 -13.20 -6.80 -16.14
CA GLU A 262 -13.44 -7.92 -15.24
C GLU A 262 -12.67 -9.17 -15.66
N ARG A 263 -12.33 -10.05 -14.68
CA ARG A 263 -11.68 -11.36 -14.89
C ARG A 263 -10.36 -11.28 -15.65
N VAL A 264 -9.64 -10.17 -15.45
CA VAL A 264 -8.31 -9.98 -16.03
C VAL A 264 -7.25 -10.65 -15.16
N ARG A 265 -6.28 -11.31 -15.81
CA ARG A 265 -5.14 -11.95 -15.14
C ARG A 265 -3.83 -11.33 -15.59
N LEU A 266 -2.99 -10.98 -14.63
CA LEU A 266 -1.60 -10.53 -14.85
C LEU A 266 -0.63 -11.47 -14.16
N TYR A 267 0.52 -11.69 -14.79
CA TYR A 267 1.64 -12.41 -14.18
C TYR A 267 2.75 -11.44 -13.73
N GLN A 268 3.77 -11.96 -13.07
CA GLN A 268 4.90 -11.17 -12.56
C GLN A 268 5.56 -10.32 -13.66
N THR A 269 6.14 -9.19 -13.24
CA THR A 269 6.89 -8.24 -14.08
C THR A 269 6.11 -7.63 -15.25
N VAL A 270 4.76 -7.74 -15.26
CA VAL A 270 3.92 -7.06 -16.25
C VAL A 270 3.91 -5.56 -15.96
N THR A 271 4.12 -4.76 -17.03
CA THR A 271 4.05 -3.29 -16.95
C THR A 271 2.90 -2.75 -17.80
N LEU A 272 1.96 -2.05 -17.16
CA LEU A 272 0.90 -1.26 -17.81
C LEU A 272 1.27 0.23 -17.69
N GLY A 273 2.10 0.73 -18.61
CA GLY A 273 2.80 1.99 -18.50
C GLY A 273 2.40 3.05 -19.52
N ALA A 274 2.99 4.24 -19.39
CA ALA A 274 2.88 5.32 -20.37
C ALA A 274 3.98 5.21 -21.43
N LYS A 275 3.62 5.44 -22.71
CA LYS A 275 4.59 5.46 -23.83
C LYS A 275 5.31 6.80 -23.96
N ARG A 276 4.61 7.91 -23.65
CA ARG A 276 5.12 9.28 -23.79
C ARG A 276 4.65 10.15 -22.63
N PHE A 277 5.45 11.16 -22.31
CA PHE A 277 5.14 12.16 -21.29
C PHE A 277 5.12 13.54 -21.96
N PRO A 278 3.94 14.03 -22.40
CA PRO A 278 3.85 15.37 -22.99
C PRO A 278 4.34 16.44 -22.02
N ALA A 279 5.16 17.36 -22.52
CA ALA A 279 5.64 18.51 -21.74
C ALA A 279 4.89 19.80 -22.14
N THR A 280 4.88 20.75 -21.22
CA THR A 280 4.50 22.15 -21.47
C THR A 280 5.66 22.90 -22.12
N PRO A 281 5.45 24.09 -22.70
CA PRO A 281 6.53 24.87 -23.33
C PRO A 281 7.72 25.19 -22.41
N ASP A 282 7.48 25.25 -21.09
CA ASP A 282 8.50 25.46 -20.05
C ASP A 282 9.22 24.16 -19.60
N GLY A 283 8.93 23.01 -20.26
CA GLY A 283 9.54 21.71 -19.98
C GLY A 283 8.90 20.91 -18.84
N ALA A 284 7.87 21.43 -18.17
CA ALA A 284 7.16 20.69 -17.14
C ALA A 284 6.26 19.62 -17.75
N LEU A 285 6.17 18.44 -17.09
CA LEU A 285 5.31 17.36 -17.57
C LEU A 285 3.83 17.69 -17.37
N LYS A 286 3.01 17.51 -18.41
CA LYS A 286 1.55 17.63 -18.32
C LYS A 286 1.00 16.52 -17.45
N LYS A 287 0.32 16.87 -16.36
CA LYS A 287 -0.29 15.93 -15.42
C LYS A 287 -1.76 15.68 -15.77
N GLY A 288 -2.33 14.56 -15.26
CA GLY A 288 -3.76 14.25 -15.35
C GLY A 288 -4.25 13.74 -16.71
N LEU A 289 -3.39 13.62 -17.73
CA LEU A 289 -3.79 13.11 -19.04
C LEU A 289 -3.87 11.57 -19.04
N PRO A 290 -4.91 10.98 -19.71
CA PRO A 290 -4.95 9.55 -19.97
C PRO A 290 -3.73 9.11 -20.79
N ARG A 291 -2.90 8.22 -20.22
CA ARG A 291 -1.63 7.81 -20.82
C ARG A 291 -1.31 6.33 -20.65
N HIS A 292 -2.14 5.58 -19.93
CA HIS A 292 -1.93 4.16 -19.63
C HIS A 292 -2.94 3.29 -20.36
N PRO A 293 -2.68 1.97 -20.52
CA PRO A 293 -3.52 1.06 -21.30
C PRO A 293 -4.94 0.89 -20.77
N ILE A 294 -5.80 0.39 -21.66
CA ILE A 294 -7.11 -0.18 -21.37
C ILE A 294 -7.04 -1.68 -21.67
N LEU A 295 -7.34 -2.51 -20.69
CA LEU A 295 -7.52 -3.95 -20.81
C LEU A 295 -9.03 -4.22 -20.67
N GLU A 296 -9.65 -4.79 -21.70
CA GLU A 296 -11.04 -5.20 -21.61
C GLU A 296 -11.19 -6.49 -20.78
N ASP A 297 -12.43 -7.00 -20.65
CA ASP A 297 -12.69 -8.19 -19.83
C ASP A 297 -11.95 -9.43 -20.37
N ASP A 298 -11.69 -10.38 -19.46
CA ASP A 298 -11.13 -11.70 -19.78
C ASP A 298 -9.72 -11.68 -20.40
N VAL A 299 -9.00 -10.54 -20.32
CA VAL A 299 -7.64 -10.43 -20.84
C VAL A 299 -6.64 -11.13 -19.93
N VAL A 300 -5.70 -11.86 -20.54
CA VAL A 300 -4.57 -12.48 -19.85
C VAL A 300 -3.26 -11.89 -20.36
N VAL A 301 -2.41 -11.39 -19.43
CA VAL A 301 -1.10 -10.83 -19.75
C VAL A 301 -0.02 -11.64 -19.04
N TYR A 302 0.79 -12.36 -19.82
CA TYR A 302 1.84 -13.22 -19.29
C TYR A 302 3.09 -12.47 -18.87
N ALA A 303 3.92 -13.15 -18.11
CA ALA A 303 5.09 -12.62 -17.40
C ALA A 303 6.02 -11.79 -18.29
N GLY A 304 6.49 -10.66 -17.75
CA GLY A 304 7.45 -9.77 -18.44
C GLY A 304 6.87 -8.95 -19.58
N ALA A 305 5.58 -9.09 -19.92
CA ALA A 305 4.99 -8.29 -20.98
C ALA A 305 4.89 -6.81 -20.57
N THR A 306 5.22 -5.92 -21.51
CA THR A 306 5.17 -4.47 -21.35
C THR A 306 4.16 -3.86 -22.31
N VAL A 307 3.08 -3.28 -21.78
CA VAL A 307 1.99 -2.66 -22.55
C VAL A 307 2.03 -1.16 -22.31
N LEU A 308 2.32 -0.37 -23.34
CA LEU A 308 2.58 1.06 -23.19
C LEU A 308 1.65 1.95 -24.01
N GLY A 309 1.23 3.03 -23.37
CA GLY A 309 0.44 4.09 -23.97
C GLY A 309 -1.06 3.89 -23.80
N ARG A 310 -1.86 4.84 -24.32
CA ARG A 310 -3.32 4.77 -24.26
C ARG A 310 -3.87 3.87 -25.36
N ILE A 311 -3.52 2.60 -25.31
CA ILE A 311 -3.95 1.55 -26.23
C ILE A 311 -5.01 0.69 -25.56
N THR A 312 -5.81 -0.01 -26.37
CA THR A 312 -6.82 -0.97 -25.91
C THR A 312 -6.40 -2.39 -26.27
N VAL A 313 -6.34 -3.26 -25.28
CA VAL A 313 -6.26 -4.72 -25.46
C VAL A 313 -7.67 -5.25 -25.39
N GLY A 314 -8.18 -5.72 -26.55
CA GLY A 314 -9.58 -6.16 -26.68
C GLY A 314 -9.90 -7.40 -25.87
N ARG A 315 -11.17 -7.58 -25.54
CA ARG A 315 -11.71 -8.66 -24.70
C ARG A 315 -11.14 -10.04 -25.08
N ALA A 316 -10.91 -10.86 -24.06
CA ALA A 316 -10.45 -12.25 -24.19
C ALA A 316 -9.13 -12.40 -24.98
N SER A 317 -8.33 -11.33 -25.06
CA SER A 317 -7.01 -11.38 -25.69
C SER A 317 -5.97 -11.96 -24.73
N ILE A 318 -4.96 -12.60 -25.32
CA ILE A 318 -3.80 -13.17 -24.63
C ILE A 318 -2.56 -12.42 -25.11
N ILE A 319 -1.84 -11.80 -24.18
CA ILE A 319 -0.54 -11.18 -24.42
C ILE A 319 0.54 -12.11 -23.86
N GLY A 320 1.34 -12.67 -24.75
CA GLY A 320 2.39 -13.62 -24.40
C GLY A 320 3.52 -13.01 -23.58
N GLY A 321 4.34 -13.87 -22.95
CA GLY A 321 5.44 -13.44 -22.12
C GLY A 321 6.47 -12.59 -22.87
N ASN A 322 7.02 -11.57 -22.17
CA ASN A 322 8.03 -10.64 -22.68
C ASN A 322 7.62 -9.90 -23.98
N VAL A 323 6.32 -9.78 -24.28
CA VAL A 323 5.82 -8.99 -25.40
C VAL A 323 5.93 -7.50 -25.06
N TRP A 324 6.44 -6.71 -26.03
CA TRP A 324 6.44 -5.25 -25.99
C TRP A 324 5.31 -4.73 -26.90
N LEU A 325 4.20 -4.29 -26.31
CA LEU A 325 3.00 -3.89 -27.04
C LEU A 325 2.75 -2.38 -26.92
N THR A 326 2.68 -1.68 -28.05
CA THR A 326 2.49 -0.22 -28.12
C THR A 326 1.34 0.23 -29.03
N HIS A 327 0.51 -0.71 -29.50
CA HIS A 327 -0.66 -0.47 -30.34
C HIS A 327 -1.84 -1.30 -29.87
N SER A 328 -3.05 -0.84 -30.18
CA SER A 328 -4.27 -1.55 -29.80
C SER A 328 -4.41 -2.87 -30.57
N VAL A 329 -5.02 -3.87 -29.94
CA VAL A 329 -5.32 -5.17 -30.53
C VAL A 329 -6.82 -5.48 -30.37
N PRO A 330 -7.46 -6.09 -31.39
CA PRO A 330 -8.88 -6.42 -31.35
C PRO A 330 -9.18 -7.54 -30.34
N PRO A 331 -10.47 -7.74 -29.98
CA PRO A 331 -10.87 -8.86 -29.12
C PRO A 331 -10.41 -10.22 -29.64
N GLY A 332 -10.07 -11.13 -28.74
CA GLY A 332 -9.63 -12.49 -29.06
C GLY A 332 -8.22 -12.59 -29.67
N SER A 333 -7.43 -11.53 -29.59
CA SER A 333 -6.06 -11.54 -30.12
C SER A 333 -5.14 -12.44 -29.28
N ASN A 334 -4.25 -13.16 -29.98
CA ASN A 334 -3.17 -13.91 -29.35
C ASN A 334 -1.83 -13.34 -29.84
N ILE A 335 -1.20 -12.51 -29.01
CA ILE A 335 0.01 -11.77 -29.35
C ILE A 335 1.22 -12.48 -28.75
N THR A 336 2.13 -12.94 -29.60
CA THR A 336 3.42 -13.53 -29.23
C THR A 336 4.56 -12.55 -29.56
N GLN A 337 5.76 -12.81 -29.07
CA GLN A 337 6.94 -12.00 -29.44
C GLN A 337 7.15 -11.96 -30.96
N ALA A 338 7.02 -13.08 -31.64
CA ALA A 338 7.17 -13.16 -33.10
C ALA A 338 6.14 -12.31 -33.85
N SER A 339 4.85 -12.32 -33.41
CA SER A 339 3.81 -11.50 -34.04
C SER A 339 3.98 -9.99 -33.74
N ALA A 340 4.46 -9.62 -32.56
CA ALA A 340 4.72 -8.23 -32.22
C ALA A 340 5.87 -7.63 -33.05
N ILE A 341 6.98 -8.37 -33.22
CA ILE A 341 8.12 -7.95 -34.04
C ILE A 341 7.72 -7.77 -35.52
N ASN A 342 6.92 -8.68 -36.07
CA ASN A 342 6.47 -8.59 -37.44
C ASN A 342 5.56 -7.38 -37.70
N ALA A 343 4.65 -7.07 -36.80
CA ALA A 343 3.78 -5.90 -36.87
C ALA A 343 4.55 -4.58 -36.82
N GLU A 344 5.60 -4.48 -35.98
CA GLU A 344 6.47 -3.30 -35.93
C GLU A 344 7.29 -3.13 -37.22
N ALA A 345 7.82 -4.22 -37.79
CA ALA A 345 8.55 -4.20 -39.04
C ALA A 345 7.68 -3.78 -40.24
N GLU A 346 6.39 -4.19 -40.28
CA GLU A 346 5.43 -3.76 -41.29
C GLU A 346 5.05 -2.28 -41.14
N ASN A 347 4.90 -1.77 -39.91
CA ASN A 347 4.60 -0.36 -39.70
C ASN A 347 5.78 0.54 -40.06
N ALA A 348 7.00 0.13 -39.73
CA ALA A 348 8.21 0.87 -40.11
C ALA A 348 8.48 0.92 -41.63
N ARG A 349 7.87 0.02 -42.40
CA ARG A 349 7.94 0.04 -43.90
C ARG A 349 6.89 0.94 -44.54
N LYS A 350 5.89 1.37 -43.75
CA LYS A 350 4.77 2.23 -44.22
C LYS A 350 4.98 3.69 -43.88
N GLU A 351 5.93 4.01 -43.00
CA GLU A 351 6.45 5.36 -42.68
C GLU A 351 7.67 5.68 -43.58
#